data_ad8b34561bc9453ddc5ef0cdfec5080a
#
_entry.id   ad8b34561bc9453ddc5ef0cdfec5080a
#
_cell.length_a   1.000
_cell.length_b   1.000
_cell.length_c   1.000
_cell.angle_alpha   90.00
_cell.angle_beta   90.00
_cell.angle_gamma   90.00
#
_symmetry.space_group_name_H-M   'P 1'
#
loop_
_entity.id
_entity.type
_entity.pdbx_description
1 polymer ?
#
loop_
_entity_poly.entity_id
_entity_poly.type
_entity_poly.pdbx_seq_one_letter_code
_entity_poly.pdbx_strand_id
1 'polypeptide(L)'
;GETYMQISPDKRKIVKYSFKTGKEVATVFDLDNVRGPKIRIDGVDGYIVSPDGRTILIQTGTQSIYRRSFTAEYYIFDVRNNKMVALSLAGPQQTPVFSPDGTMIAFVRENNIYLVKLLYDNAESQVTKDGKFNEIINGVPDWVYEEEFMTNSSMVFTADSKQICWIKYDESKVKQYSMQLFRGSHPEKDEYATYPGLYTYKYPKAGEDNSKVTVWSYDIKSHQTRKMEVPLDADGYIPRIAATEDASKVAVFTLNRHQDHLSIYMVNPLSTLAKLVITDKVDKYIKETAVQDTRIVGNYILLPSERDGFNHLYLYTLTGQLKRRVTTGQYEVLDVYGIDGATGDVYYAANADGATDKQVFVARANGKTVRLTHKAGQNSAIFSSNYKYFINVWSDINNPLTYTLNTVGGKQTAVLIDNKELKGKWAKYETGTKELFAFTTSEGVKLNGWMIKPAGFDAKKRYPVIMYQYGGPGNQQVLNSWNIGIKGQGAVIEQYMAQQGYVVVCVDGRGTGGRGANF
;
A
#
# COMPACT_ATOMS: atom_id res chain seq x y z
N GLY A 1 -12.09 -7.95 14.86
CA GLY A 1 -11.95 -8.56 16.13
C GLY A 1 -10.69 -8.16 16.90
N GLU A 2 -10.40 -8.95 17.91
CA GLU A 2 -9.27 -8.72 18.83
C GLU A 2 -8.11 -9.69 18.58
N THR A 3 -8.05 -10.25 17.37
CA THR A 3 -6.98 -11.15 16.93
C THR A 3 -6.39 -10.74 15.59
N TYR A 4 -5.13 -11.10 15.37
CA TYR A 4 -4.44 -10.97 14.10
C TYR A 4 -3.82 -12.32 13.72
N MET A 5 -3.45 -12.47 12.45
CA MET A 5 -2.81 -13.68 11.94
C MET A 5 -1.46 -13.35 11.34
N GLN A 6 -0.52 -14.31 11.47
CA GLN A 6 0.80 -14.22 10.87
C GLN A 6 1.18 -15.57 10.24
N ILE A 7 1.96 -15.49 9.16
CA ILE A 7 2.64 -16.65 8.60
C ILE A 7 3.84 -16.97 9.51
N SER A 8 4.02 -18.24 9.84
CA SER A 8 5.17 -18.69 10.62
C SER A 8 6.51 -18.45 9.87
N PRO A 9 7.63 -18.31 10.60
CA PRO A 9 8.93 -18.04 9.96
C PRO A 9 9.38 -19.11 8.94
N ASP A 10 8.96 -20.35 9.12
CA ASP A 10 9.20 -21.47 8.20
C ASP A 10 8.22 -21.53 7.02
N LYS A 11 7.29 -20.56 6.94
CA LYS A 11 6.22 -20.46 5.92
C LYS A 11 5.27 -21.65 5.84
N ARG A 12 5.15 -22.45 6.89
CA ARG A 12 4.32 -23.65 6.86
C ARG A 12 2.96 -23.50 7.55
N LYS A 13 2.80 -22.45 8.38
CA LYS A 13 1.59 -22.25 9.20
C LYS A 13 1.08 -20.82 9.08
N ILE A 14 -0.23 -20.68 9.31
CA ILE A 14 -0.86 -19.39 9.60
C ILE A 14 -1.37 -19.49 11.04
N VAL A 15 -0.83 -18.62 11.89
CA VAL A 15 -1.07 -18.63 13.33
C VAL A 15 -1.85 -17.40 13.73
N LYS A 16 -2.87 -17.59 14.56
CA LYS A 16 -3.72 -16.53 15.12
C LYS A 16 -3.20 -16.11 16.49
N TYR A 17 -3.04 -14.82 16.69
CA TYR A 17 -2.56 -14.19 17.91
C TYR A 17 -3.60 -13.25 18.50
N SER A 18 -3.57 -13.06 19.81
CA SER A 18 -4.42 -12.10 20.52
C SER A 18 -3.80 -10.70 20.54
N PHE A 19 -4.52 -9.67 20.10
CA PHE A 19 -4.13 -8.27 20.31
C PHE A 19 -4.07 -7.88 21.79
N LYS A 20 -4.77 -8.58 22.66
CA LYS A 20 -4.79 -8.29 24.10
C LYS A 20 -3.51 -8.75 24.79
N THR A 21 -2.97 -9.90 24.40
CA THR A 21 -1.88 -10.56 25.11
C THR A 21 -0.62 -10.76 24.28
N GLY A 22 -0.68 -10.64 22.96
CA GLY A 22 0.39 -10.99 22.03
C GLY A 22 0.66 -12.50 21.91
N LYS A 23 -0.12 -13.34 22.61
CA LYS A 23 0.08 -14.79 22.62
C LYS A 23 -0.69 -15.47 21.51
N GLU A 24 -0.19 -16.63 21.09
CA GLU A 24 -0.87 -17.52 20.17
C GLU A 24 -2.22 -17.95 20.76
N VAL A 25 -3.24 -17.97 19.89
CA VAL A 25 -4.60 -18.42 20.19
C VAL A 25 -4.89 -19.75 19.50
N ALA A 26 -4.49 -19.86 18.22
CA ALA A 26 -4.72 -21.06 17.43
C ALA A 26 -3.82 -21.09 16.19
N THR A 27 -3.47 -22.27 15.73
CA THR A 27 -2.99 -22.52 14.37
C THR A 27 -4.22 -22.68 13.46
N VAL A 28 -4.37 -21.77 12.50
CA VAL A 28 -5.54 -21.74 11.59
C VAL A 28 -5.29 -22.59 10.35
N PHE A 29 -4.05 -22.61 9.87
CA PHE A 29 -3.60 -23.41 8.74
C PHE A 29 -2.26 -24.07 9.07
N ASP A 30 -2.11 -25.34 8.70
CA ASP A 30 -0.86 -26.09 8.84
C ASP A 30 -0.64 -26.94 7.57
N LEU A 31 0.36 -26.58 6.79
CA LEU A 31 0.68 -27.22 5.52
C LEU A 31 0.99 -28.72 5.67
N ASP A 32 1.54 -29.13 6.82
CA ASP A 32 1.87 -30.53 7.07
C ASP A 32 0.66 -31.41 7.38
N ASN A 33 -0.46 -30.79 7.82
CA ASN A 33 -1.65 -31.47 8.27
C ASN A 33 -2.88 -31.22 7.40
N VAL A 34 -2.78 -30.42 6.32
CA VAL A 34 -3.90 -30.12 5.44
C VAL A 34 -4.33 -31.35 4.63
N ARG A 35 -5.65 -31.52 4.46
CA ARG A 35 -6.25 -32.58 3.64
C ARG A 35 -6.47 -32.08 2.21
N GLY A 36 -6.35 -32.99 1.24
CA GLY A 36 -6.61 -32.68 -0.18
C GLY A 36 -5.79 -33.53 -1.12
N PRO A 37 -5.87 -33.27 -2.43
CA PRO A 37 -4.97 -33.89 -3.39
C PRO A 37 -3.51 -33.58 -2.99
N LYS A 38 -2.57 -34.47 -3.36
CA LYS A 38 -1.12 -34.24 -3.06
C LYS A 38 -0.65 -32.98 -3.76
N ILE A 39 -0.77 -31.86 -3.05
CA ILE A 39 -0.32 -30.54 -3.49
C ILE A 39 1.09 -30.36 -2.95
N ARG A 40 2.06 -30.20 -3.86
CA ARG A 40 3.42 -29.84 -3.49
C ARG A 40 3.54 -28.32 -3.55
N ILE A 41 3.48 -27.68 -2.39
CA ILE A 41 3.82 -26.27 -2.23
C ILE A 41 4.99 -26.17 -1.26
N ASP A 42 5.95 -25.30 -1.58
CA ASP A 42 7.17 -25.16 -0.77
C ASP A 42 6.91 -24.34 0.51
N GLY A 43 5.90 -23.51 0.48
CA GLY A 43 5.49 -22.68 1.61
C GLY A 43 4.40 -21.68 1.25
N VAL A 44 3.93 -20.98 2.27
CA VAL A 44 2.92 -19.92 2.17
C VAL A 44 3.62 -18.58 1.96
N ASP A 45 3.38 -17.91 0.83
CA ASP A 45 3.90 -16.57 0.55
C ASP A 45 2.95 -15.47 1.03
N GLY A 46 1.66 -15.76 1.09
CA GLY A 46 0.60 -14.85 1.51
C GLY A 46 -0.72 -15.56 1.74
N TYR A 47 -1.71 -14.83 2.24
CA TYR A 47 -3.07 -15.34 2.41
C TYR A 47 -4.12 -14.24 2.36
N ILE A 48 -5.33 -14.60 1.96
CA ILE A 48 -6.51 -13.72 1.98
C ILE A 48 -7.65 -14.46 2.69
N VAL A 49 -8.28 -13.82 3.66
CA VAL A 49 -9.37 -14.41 4.43
C VAL A 49 -10.72 -13.98 3.87
N SER A 50 -11.65 -14.90 3.70
CA SER A 50 -13.02 -14.57 3.31
C SER A 50 -13.71 -13.69 4.38
N PRO A 51 -14.70 -12.87 4.00
CA PRO A 51 -15.41 -11.99 4.95
C PRO A 51 -16.01 -12.72 6.15
N ASP A 52 -16.46 -13.96 5.99
CA ASP A 52 -17.01 -14.81 7.05
C ASP A 52 -15.97 -15.62 7.82
N GLY A 53 -14.69 -15.58 7.42
CA GLY A 53 -13.58 -16.29 8.03
C GLY A 53 -13.56 -17.81 7.82
N ARG A 54 -14.42 -18.36 6.96
CA ARG A 54 -14.53 -19.80 6.72
C ARG A 54 -13.58 -20.32 5.67
N THR A 55 -13.16 -19.46 4.78
CA THR A 55 -12.27 -19.77 3.66
C THR A 55 -11.04 -18.88 3.71
N ILE A 56 -9.88 -19.46 3.42
CA ILE A 56 -8.63 -18.72 3.26
C ILE A 56 -8.05 -19.06 1.90
N LEU A 57 -7.72 -18.05 1.12
CA LEU A 57 -6.86 -18.23 -0.06
C LEU A 57 -5.41 -18.28 0.38
N ILE A 58 -4.75 -19.39 0.12
CA ILE A 58 -3.32 -19.59 0.37
C ILE A 58 -2.57 -19.23 -0.91
N GLN A 59 -1.64 -18.29 -0.81
CA GLN A 59 -0.79 -17.84 -1.91
C GLN A 59 0.56 -18.56 -1.83
N THR A 60 1.03 -19.04 -3.00
CA THR A 60 2.34 -19.69 -3.13
C THR A 60 2.91 -19.48 -4.53
N GLY A 61 4.19 -19.79 -4.73
CA GLY A 61 4.84 -19.70 -6.03
C GLY A 61 4.81 -18.30 -6.64
N THR A 62 4.96 -17.28 -5.80
CA THR A 62 4.86 -15.87 -6.20
C THR A 62 5.97 -15.48 -7.16
N GLN A 63 5.60 -14.97 -8.34
CA GLN A 63 6.49 -14.45 -9.37
C GLN A 63 6.24 -12.95 -9.55
N SER A 64 7.21 -12.12 -9.19
CA SER A 64 7.11 -10.68 -9.33
C SER A 64 7.05 -10.27 -10.81
N ILE A 65 6.15 -9.35 -11.14
CA ILE A 65 6.06 -8.72 -12.46
C ILE A 65 6.75 -7.37 -12.41
N TYR A 66 6.33 -6.50 -11.48
CA TYR A 66 6.90 -5.17 -11.28
C TYR A 66 6.95 -4.84 -9.77
N ARG A 67 6.77 -3.59 -9.36
CA ARG A 67 6.93 -3.17 -7.95
C ARG A 67 5.88 -3.78 -7.02
N ARG A 68 4.63 -3.93 -7.49
CA ARG A 68 3.47 -4.39 -6.70
C ARG A 68 2.74 -5.55 -7.34
N SER A 69 2.83 -5.66 -8.66
CA SER A 69 2.19 -6.72 -9.42
C SER A 69 3.02 -7.99 -9.40
N PHE A 70 2.33 -9.10 -9.30
CA PHE A 70 2.89 -10.44 -9.35
C PHE A 70 1.83 -11.44 -9.80
N THR A 71 2.26 -12.58 -10.27
CA THR A 71 1.43 -13.77 -10.40
C THR A 71 1.73 -14.74 -9.26
N ALA A 72 0.74 -15.51 -8.85
CA ALA A 72 0.92 -16.58 -7.87
C ALA A 72 -0.09 -17.70 -8.12
N GLU A 73 0.18 -18.86 -7.58
CA GLU A 73 -0.81 -19.92 -7.45
C GLU A 73 -1.59 -19.74 -6.16
N TYR A 74 -2.89 -19.83 -6.25
CA TYR A 74 -3.76 -19.70 -5.09
C TYR A 74 -4.53 -21.00 -4.85
N TYR A 75 -4.70 -21.32 -3.59
CA TYR A 75 -5.46 -22.48 -3.12
C TYR A 75 -6.57 -22.05 -2.19
N ILE A 76 -7.75 -22.63 -2.37
CA ILE A 76 -8.92 -22.44 -1.53
C ILE A 76 -8.78 -23.40 -0.35
N PHE A 77 -8.61 -22.87 0.84
CA PHE A 77 -8.56 -23.63 2.10
C PHE A 77 -9.86 -23.45 2.88
N ASP A 78 -10.60 -24.55 3.07
CA ASP A 78 -11.76 -24.63 3.95
C ASP A 78 -11.30 -24.86 5.39
N VAL A 79 -11.48 -23.84 6.22
CA VAL A 79 -11.00 -23.83 7.63
C VAL A 79 -11.69 -24.92 8.45
N ARG A 80 -12.99 -25.16 8.23
CA ARG A 80 -13.77 -26.13 9.00
C ARG A 80 -13.39 -27.57 8.68
N ASN A 81 -13.24 -27.87 7.39
CA ASN A 81 -12.98 -29.22 6.92
C ASN A 81 -11.48 -29.55 6.83
N ASN A 82 -10.62 -28.56 7.05
CA ASN A 82 -9.16 -28.66 6.89
C ASN A 82 -8.77 -29.22 5.52
N LYS A 83 -9.45 -28.74 4.46
CA LYS A 83 -9.30 -29.21 3.08
C LYS A 83 -8.82 -28.07 2.20
N MET A 84 -7.86 -28.36 1.31
CA MET A 84 -7.31 -27.39 0.36
C MET A 84 -7.42 -27.93 -1.06
N VAL A 85 -7.83 -27.05 -2.01
CA VAL A 85 -7.91 -27.33 -3.46
C VAL A 85 -7.39 -26.10 -4.23
N ALA A 86 -6.89 -26.33 -5.45
CA ALA A 86 -6.44 -25.19 -6.27
C ALA A 86 -7.62 -24.25 -6.63
N LEU A 87 -7.36 -22.95 -6.65
CA LEU A 87 -8.32 -21.95 -7.12
C LEU A 87 -8.58 -22.10 -8.62
N SER A 88 -7.52 -22.33 -9.40
CA SER A 88 -7.60 -22.59 -10.84
C SER A 88 -6.53 -23.60 -11.24
N LEU A 89 -6.83 -24.43 -12.25
CA LEU A 89 -5.86 -25.36 -12.85
C LEU A 89 -5.27 -24.82 -14.16
N ALA A 90 -5.70 -23.64 -14.59
CA ALA A 90 -5.33 -23.07 -15.90
C ALA A 90 -4.16 -22.08 -15.84
N GLY A 91 -3.38 -22.09 -14.75
CA GLY A 91 -2.20 -21.26 -14.58
C GLY A 91 -2.33 -20.23 -13.44
N PRO A 92 -1.26 -19.48 -13.18
CA PRO A 92 -1.19 -18.56 -12.05
C PRO A 92 -2.17 -17.37 -12.21
N GLN A 93 -2.53 -16.78 -11.08
CA GLN A 93 -3.53 -15.73 -10.97
C GLN A 93 -2.93 -14.43 -10.43
N GLN A 94 -3.61 -13.31 -10.69
CA GLN A 94 -3.32 -12.00 -10.13
C GLN A 94 -4.52 -11.51 -9.32
N THR A 95 -4.26 -10.84 -8.21
CA THR A 95 -5.19 -10.04 -7.41
C THR A 95 -6.56 -10.69 -7.14
N PRO A 96 -6.61 -11.91 -6.59
CA PRO A 96 -7.88 -12.53 -6.25
C PRO A 96 -8.61 -11.74 -5.16
N VAL A 97 -9.92 -11.60 -5.30
CA VAL A 97 -10.79 -10.93 -4.34
C VAL A 97 -12.02 -11.79 -4.06
N PHE A 98 -12.39 -11.89 -2.77
CA PHE A 98 -13.67 -12.51 -2.39
C PHE A 98 -14.84 -11.58 -2.68
N SER A 99 -15.98 -12.16 -3.05
CA SER A 99 -17.25 -11.44 -2.96
C SER A 99 -17.59 -11.14 -1.49
N PRO A 100 -18.33 -10.05 -1.17
CA PRO A 100 -18.71 -9.70 0.19
C PRO A 100 -19.44 -10.79 0.95
N ASP A 101 -20.21 -11.63 0.27
CA ASP A 101 -20.90 -12.80 0.88
C ASP A 101 -19.99 -14.04 1.04
N GLY A 102 -18.73 -13.97 0.58
CA GLY A 102 -17.76 -15.05 0.70
C GLY A 102 -18.01 -16.26 -0.22
N THR A 103 -18.96 -16.19 -1.15
CA THR A 103 -19.36 -17.32 -2.00
C THR A 103 -18.65 -17.40 -3.35
N MET A 104 -17.95 -16.34 -3.73
CA MET A 104 -17.25 -16.23 -5.01
C MET A 104 -15.86 -15.60 -4.85
N ILE A 105 -15.00 -15.89 -5.82
CA ILE A 105 -13.68 -15.26 -5.96
C ILE A 105 -13.52 -14.81 -7.40
N ALA A 106 -13.18 -13.52 -7.58
CA ALA A 106 -12.77 -13.00 -8.88
C ALA A 106 -11.25 -12.81 -8.89
N PHE A 107 -10.61 -13.07 -10.02
CA PHE A 107 -9.17 -12.87 -10.21
C PHE A 107 -8.86 -12.52 -11.66
N VAL A 108 -7.63 -12.08 -11.91
CA VAL A 108 -7.14 -11.78 -13.26
C VAL A 108 -6.11 -12.84 -13.69
N ARG A 109 -6.22 -13.30 -14.93
CA ARG A 109 -5.23 -14.12 -15.62
C ARG A 109 -5.14 -13.64 -17.07
N GLU A 110 -3.93 -13.40 -17.56
CA GLU A 110 -3.67 -12.94 -18.94
C GLU A 110 -4.56 -11.75 -19.34
N ASN A 111 -4.59 -10.72 -18.48
CA ASN A 111 -5.37 -9.47 -18.66
C ASN A 111 -6.91 -9.66 -18.72
N ASN A 112 -7.41 -10.83 -18.37
CA ASN A 112 -8.85 -11.11 -18.32
C ASN A 112 -9.33 -11.48 -16.92
N ILE A 113 -10.54 -11.07 -16.61
CA ILE A 113 -11.21 -11.37 -15.34
C ILE A 113 -11.88 -12.73 -15.42
N TYR A 114 -11.69 -13.52 -14.38
CA TYR A 114 -12.31 -14.82 -14.14
C TYR A 114 -13.08 -14.81 -12.82
N LEU A 115 -14.11 -15.61 -12.74
CA LEU A 115 -14.97 -15.77 -11.58
C LEU A 115 -15.06 -17.25 -11.19
N VAL A 116 -14.79 -17.57 -9.93
CA VAL A 116 -14.97 -18.91 -9.35
C VAL A 116 -16.13 -18.86 -8.37
N LYS A 117 -17.10 -19.77 -8.52
CA LYS A 117 -18.27 -19.91 -7.65
C LYS A 117 -18.08 -21.09 -6.68
N LEU A 118 -17.79 -20.80 -5.42
CA LEU A 118 -17.43 -21.80 -4.40
C LEU A 118 -18.55 -22.78 -4.10
N LEU A 119 -19.81 -22.35 -4.16
CA LEU A 119 -20.98 -23.18 -3.91
C LEU A 119 -21.32 -24.14 -5.07
N TYR A 120 -20.65 -24.00 -6.20
CA TYR A 120 -20.89 -24.79 -7.43
C TYR A 120 -19.62 -25.55 -7.83
N ASP A 121 -19.07 -26.30 -6.87
CA ASP A 121 -17.86 -27.11 -7.04
C ASP A 121 -16.66 -26.31 -7.62
N ASN A 122 -16.51 -25.07 -7.14
CA ASN A 122 -15.49 -24.13 -7.61
C ASN A 122 -15.50 -23.90 -9.13
N ALA A 123 -16.69 -23.87 -9.73
CA ALA A 123 -16.84 -23.66 -11.17
C ALA A 123 -16.23 -22.30 -11.59
N GLU A 124 -15.22 -22.37 -12.46
CA GLU A 124 -14.55 -21.19 -13.05
C GLU A 124 -15.27 -20.76 -14.33
N SER A 125 -15.46 -19.46 -14.49
CA SER A 125 -16.00 -18.85 -15.71
C SER A 125 -15.21 -17.60 -16.08
N GLN A 126 -15.04 -17.37 -17.39
CA GLN A 126 -14.37 -16.17 -17.90
C GLN A 126 -15.37 -15.03 -18.05
N VAL A 127 -15.07 -13.88 -17.42
CA VAL A 127 -15.91 -12.68 -17.44
C VAL A 127 -15.56 -11.78 -18.63
N THR A 128 -14.28 -11.50 -18.85
CA THR A 128 -13.79 -10.70 -19.99
C THR A 128 -12.99 -11.57 -20.96
N LYS A 129 -13.00 -11.22 -22.26
CA LYS A 129 -12.37 -12.04 -23.32
C LYS A 129 -11.45 -11.25 -24.25
N ASP A 130 -11.35 -9.96 -24.04
CA ASP A 130 -10.62 -9.04 -24.90
C ASP A 130 -9.25 -8.65 -24.34
N GLY A 131 -8.89 -9.16 -23.15
CA GLY A 131 -7.58 -8.95 -22.56
C GLY A 131 -6.47 -9.51 -23.44
N LYS A 132 -5.45 -8.70 -23.69
CA LYS A 132 -4.30 -9.06 -24.52
C LYS A 132 -3.08 -8.23 -24.13
N PHE A 133 -1.93 -8.88 -24.00
CA PHE A 133 -0.67 -8.24 -23.63
C PHE A 133 -0.33 -7.09 -24.60
N ASN A 134 0.05 -5.95 -24.06
CA ASN A 134 0.36 -4.71 -24.77
C ASN A 134 -0.83 -4.11 -25.57
N GLU A 135 -2.05 -4.51 -25.29
CA GLU A 135 -3.25 -3.97 -25.94
C GLU A 135 -4.36 -3.64 -24.94
N ILE A 136 -4.97 -4.65 -24.32
CA ILE A 136 -6.12 -4.49 -23.41
C ILE A 136 -5.86 -5.17 -22.07
N ILE A 137 -6.13 -4.44 -21.00
CA ILE A 137 -6.02 -4.96 -19.64
C ILE A 137 -7.34 -4.75 -18.90
N ASN A 138 -7.83 -5.79 -18.22
CA ASN A 138 -9.04 -5.75 -17.41
C ASN A 138 -8.73 -6.10 -15.96
N GLY A 139 -9.11 -5.23 -15.00
CA GLY A 139 -9.10 -5.52 -13.57
C GLY A 139 -7.75 -5.40 -12.85
N VAL A 140 -6.66 -5.25 -13.56
CA VAL A 140 -5.33 -4.88 -13.04
C VAL A 140 -4.83 -3.64 -13.77
N PRO A 141 -3.97 -2.81 -13.16
CA PRO A 141 -3.47 -1.59 -13.79
C PRO A 141 -2.45 -1.88 -14.89
N ASP A 142 -2.26 -0.90 -15.77
CA ASP A 142 -1.08 -0.80 -16.63
C ASP A 142 0.14 -0.33 -15.84
N TRP A 143 1.29 -0.19 -16.52
CA TRP A 143 2.54 0.22 -15.87
C TRP A 143 2.46 1.61 -15.20
N VAL A 144 1.84 2.60 -15.85
CA VAL A 144 1.70 3.97 -15.32
C VAL A 144 0.88 3.98 -14.04
N TYR A 145 -0.26 3.29 -14.02
CA TYR A 145 -1.15 3.25 -12.87
C TYR A 145 -0.54 2.47 -11.70
N GLU A 146 0.21 1.41 -11.97
CA GLU A 146 0.94 0.71 -10.92
C GLU A 146 2.07 1.57 -10.33
N GLU A 147 2.86 2.22 -11.18
CA GLU A 147 4.01 3.03 -10.75
C GLU A 147 3.56 4.30 -10.04
N GLU A 148 2.68 5.09 -10.69
CA GLU A 148 2.35 6.44 -10.26
C GLU A 148 1.18 6.47 -9.25
N PHE A 149 0.18 5.61 -9.42
CA PHE A 149 -0.96 5.55 -8.49
C PHE A 149 -0.86 4.42 -7.46
N MET A 150 0.26 3.73 -7.39
CA MET A 150 0.61 2.77 -6.33
C MET A 150 -0.42 1.67 -6.12
N THR A 151 -1.04 1.18 -7.18
CA THR A 151 -2.05 0.11 -7.13
C THR A 151 -1.65 -1.09 -7.97
N ASN A 152 -2.11 -2.27 -7.60
CA ASN A 152 -1.98 -3.49 -8.40
C ASN A 152 -3.35 -4.14 -8.70
N SER A 153 -4.45 -3.52 -8.29
CA SER A 153 -5.81 -4.02 -8.50
C SER A 153 -6.76 -2.89 -8.90
N SER A 154 -7.64 -3.18 -9.86
CA SER A 154 -8.61 -2.23 -10.39
C SER A 154 -9.98 -2.88 -10.55
N MET A 155 -10.36 -3.77 -9.61
CA MET A 155 -11.58 -4.55 -9.66
C MET A 155 -12.21 -4.65 -8.27
N VAL A 156 -13.54 -4.53 -8.19
CA VAL A 156 -14.31 -4.65 -6.94
C VAL A 156 -15.63 -5.39 -7.19
N PHE A 157 -16.15 -6.06 -6.16
CA PHE A 157 -17.55 -6.50 -6.12
C PHE A 157 -18.44 -5.41 -5.55
N THR A 158 -19.72 -5.38 -5.95
CA THR A 158 -20.75 -4.62 -5.24
C THR A 158 -21.07 -5.26 -3.89
N ALA A 159 -21.58 -4.48 -2.93
CA ALA A 159 -21.85 -4.93 -1.56
C ALA A 159 -22.80 -6.14 -1.47
N ASP A 160 -23.71 -6.30 -2.44
CA ASP A 160 -24.64 -7.44 -2.54
C ASP A 160 -24.07 -8.64 -3.31
N SER A 161 -22.80 -8.60 -3.69
CA SER A 161 -22.08 -9.65 -4.44
C SER A 161 -22.67 -9.98 -5.83
N LYS A 162 -23.51 -9.10 -6.39
CA LYS A 162 -24.19 -9.38 -7.66
C LYS A 162 -23.44 -8.91 -8.88
N GLN A 163 -22.49 -7.98 -8.72
CA GLN A 163 -21.77 -7.41 -9.83
C GLN A 163 -20.28 -7.31 -9.54
N ILE A 164 -19.49 -7.43 -10.63
CA ILE A 164 -18.06 -7.12 -10.64
C ILE A 164 -17.91 -5.81 -11.42
N CYS A 165 -17.20 -4.84 -10.85
CA CYS A 165 -16.88 -3.57 -11.49
C CYS A 165 -15.37 -3.44 -11.63
N TRP A 166 -14.88 -2.93 -12.77
CA TRP A 166 -13.44 -2.82 -13.02
C TRP A 166 -13.09 -1.65 -13.92
N ILE A 167 -11.84 -1.26 -13.86
CA ILE A 167 -11.23 -0.35 -14.83
C ILE A 167 -10.63 -1.20 -15.95
N LYS A 168 -10.95 -0.82 -17.19
CA LYS A 168 -10.36 -1.36 -18.41
C LYS A 168 -9.38 -0.34 -18.97
N TYR A 169 -8.18 -0.79 -19.30
CA TYR A 169 -7.10 0.00 -19.88
C TYR A 169 -6.89 -0.45 -21.33
N ASP A 170 -7.01 0.50 -22.26
CA ASP A 170 -6.63 0.31 -23.66
C ASP A 170 -5.27 0.98 -23.87
N GLU A 171 -4.22 0.18 -23.86
CA GLU A 171 -2.84 0.61 -24.08
C GLU A 171 -2.36 0.36 -25.53
N SER A 172 -3.26 0.00 -26.44
CA SER A 172 -2.91 -0.36 -27.82
C SER A 172 -2.10 0.72 -28.53
N LYS A 173 -2.40 1.99 -28.24
CA LYS A 173 -1.72 3.17 -28.83
C LYS A 173 -0.60 3.74 -27.99
N VAL A 174 -0.39 3.25 -26.79
CA VAL A 174 0.73 3.65 -25.93
C VAL A 174 2.03 3.18 -26.57
N LYS A 175 3.05 4.04 -26.55
CA LYS A 175 4.37 3.71 -27.12
C LYS A 175 5.06 2.61 -26.31
N GLN A 176 5.79 1.76 -27.02
CA GLN A 176 6.57 0.67 -26.43
C GLN A 176 8.00 1.12 -26.13
N TYR A 177 8.55 0.54 -25.08
CA TYR A 177 9.95 0.62 -24.72
C TYR A 177 10.54 -0.79 -24.65
N SER A 178 11.73 -0.97 -25.23
CA SER A 178 12.42 -2.25 -25.27
C SER A 178 13.67 -2.20 -24.43
N MET A 179 13.88 -3.20 -23.58
CA MET A 179 15.08 -3.36 -22.78
C MET A 179 15.73 -4.70 -23.08
N GLN A 180 17.06 -4.71 -23.03
CA GLN A 180 17.81 -5.95 -22.99
C GLN A 180 17.63 -6.60 -21.61
N LEU A 181 17.28 -7.87 -21.61
CA LEU A 181 17.03 -8.65 -20.42
C LEU A 181 18.17 -9.64 -20.19
N PHE A 182 18.90 -9.44 -19.09
CA PHE A 182 19.87 -10.38 -18.59
C PHE A 182 19.31 -11.07 -17.36
N ARG A 183 19.32 -12.38 -17.33
CA ARG A 183 18.82 -13.16 -16.19
C ARG A 183 19.90 -14.08 -15.65
N GLY A 184 19.77 -14.33 -14.34
CA GLY A 184 20.53 -15.33 -13.65
C GLY A 184 21.87 -14.85 -13.07
N SER A 185 22.32 -15.60 -12.10
CA SER A 185 23.62 -15.44 -11.43
C SER A 185 24.66 -16.47 -11.87
N HIS A 186 24.28 -17.40 -12.76
CA HIS A 186 25.12 -18.47 -13.30
C HIS A 186 25.12 -18.43 -14.82
N PRO A 187 25.99 -17.60 -15.45
CA PRO A 187 25.98 -17.35 -16.90
C PRO A 187 25.99 -18.58 -17.80
N GLU A 188 26.59 -19.65 -17.34
CA GLU A 188 26.69 -20.91 -18.10
C GLU A 188 25.42 -21.79 -18.05
N LYS A 189 24.44 -21.42 -17.21
CA LYS A 189 23.25 -22.25 -16.96
C LYS A 189 21.93 -21.51 -17.16
N ASP A 190 21.95 -20.19 -16.99
CA ASP A 190 20.73 -19.37 -16.96
C ASP A 190 20.40 -18.82 -18.35
N GLU A 191 19.12 -18.83 -18.68
CA GLU A 191 18.61 -18.21 -19.91
C GLU A 191 18.92 -16.70 -19.91
N TYR A 192 19.38 -16.17 -21.02
CA TYR A 192 19.77 -14.77 -21.20
C TYR A 192 20.94 -14.30 -20.33
N ALA A 193 21.71 -15.21 -19.75
CA ALA A 193 22.89 -14.82 -18.97
C ALA A 193 24.06 -14.37 -19.88
N THR A 194 24.28 -15.06 -21.00
CA THR A 194 25.35 -14.74 -21.97
C THR A 194 24.87 -13.85 -23.11
N TYR A 195 23.72 -14.16 -23.70
CA TYR A 195 23.08 -13.39 -24.74
C TYR A 195 21.78 -12.78 -24.20
N PRO A 196 21.58 -11.43 -24.32
CA PRO A 196 20.39 -10.82 -23.77
C PRO A 196 19.13 -11.23 -24.52
N GLY A 197 18.04 -11.45 -23.76
CA GLY A 197 16.69 -11.43 -24.29
C GLY A 197 16.23 -10.01 -24.54
N LEU A 198 15.11 -9.85 -25.22
CA LEU A 198 14.44 -8.57 -25.40
C LEU A 198 13.11 -8.57 -24.65
N TYR A 199 12.94 -7.62 -23.74
CA TYR A 199 11.66 -7.37 -23.07
C TYR A 199 11.08 -6.05 -23.56
N THR A 200 9.90 -6.13 -24.18
CA THR A 200 9.21 -4.98 -24.76
C THR A 200 7.85 -4.82 -24.10
N TYR A 201 7.57 -3.65 -23.55
CA TYR A 201 6.32 -3.34 -22.88
C TYR A 201 5.89 -1.89 -23.11
N LYS A 202 4.64 -1.58 -22.77
CA LYS A 202 4.10 -0.22 -22.89
C LYS A 202 4.66 0.66 -21.80
N TYR A 203 5.33 1.73 -22.22
CA TYR A 203 5.99 2.68 -21.33
C TYR A 203 5.93 4.08 -21.94
N PRO A 204 4.92 4.88 -21.62
CA PRO A 204 4.83 6.24 -22.12
C PRO A 204 5.87 7.12 -21.42
N LYS A 205 6.65 7.85 -22.18
CA LYS A 205 7.53 8.89 -21.63
C LYS A 205 6.72 10.15 -21.31
N ALA A 206 7.33 11.06 -20.54
CA ALA A 206 6.68 12.32 -20.18
C ALA A 206 6.17 13.06 -21.42
N GLY A 207 4.92 13.52 -21.39
CA GLY A 207 4.26 14.19 -22.51
C GLY A 207 3.63 13.27 -23.57
N GLU A 208 3.85 11.95 -23.50
CA GLU A 208 3.25 10.99 -24.43
C GLU A 208 1.85 10.54 -23.98
N ASP A 209 1.12 9.90 -24.89
CA ASP A 209 -0.21 9.36 -24.60
C ASP A 209 -0.16 8.22 -23.60
N ASN A 210 -1.07 8.26 -22.62
CA ASN A 210 -1.37 7.15 -21.72
C ASN A 210 -2.48 6.25 -22.27
N SER A 211 -2.70 5.12 -21.60
CA SER A 211 -3.84 4.25 -21.87
C SER A 211 -5.17 5.00 -21.83
N LYS A 212 -6.09 4.67 -22.72
CA LYS A 212 -7.48 5.12 -22.61
C LYS A 212 -8.20 4.23 -21.61
N VAL A 213 -8.80 4.85 -20.60
CA VAL A 213 -9.41 4.13 -19.48
C VAL A 213 -10.92 4.28 -19.48
N THR A 214 -11.60 3.20 -19.14
CA THR A 214 -13.06 3.15 -19.02
C THR A 214 -13.45 2.25 -17.85
N VAL A 215 -14.63 2.46 -17.29
CA VAL A 215 -15.14 1.66 -16.18
C VAL A 215 -16.31 0.78 -16.67
N TRP A 216 -16.32 -0.45 -16.21
CA TRP A 216 -17.28 -1.46 -16.64
C TRP A 216 -17.89 -2.19 -15.46
N SER A 217 -19.09 -2.71 -15.65
CA SER A 217 -19.76 -3.62 -14.71
C SER A 217 -20.21 -4.89 -15.42
N TYR A 218 -20.18 -6.01 -14.70
CA TYR A 218 -20.68 -7.31 -15.12
C TYR A 218 -21.69 -7.83 -14.12
N ASP A 219 -22.91 -8.06 -14.56
CA ASP A 219 -23.98 -8.67 -13.77
C ASP A 219 -23.83 -10.20 -13.80
N ILE A 220 -23.56 -10.79 -12.62
CA ILE A 220 -23.21 -12.21 -12.48
C ILE A 220 -24.38 -13.14 -12.82
N LYS A 221 -25.63 -12.68 -12.63
CA LYS A 221 -26.83 -13.48 -12.91
C LYS A 221 -27.21 -13.45 -14.38
N SER A 222 -27.24 -12.27 -14.97
CA SER A 222 -27.66 -12.09 -16.37
C SER A 222 -26.52 -12.22 -17.37
N HIS A 223 -25.26 -12.29 -16.91
CA HIS A 223 -24.05 -12.29 -17.73
C HIS A 223 -23.92 -11.06 -18.66
N GLN A 224 -24.53 -9.95 -18.28
CA GLN A 224 -24.47 -8.71 -19.05
C GLN A 224 -23.34 -7.81 -18.58
N THR A 225 -22.56 -7.36 -19.55
CA THR A 225 -21.49 -6.34 -19.34
C THR A 225 -21.99 -4.98 -19.79
N ARG A 226 -21.75 -3.94 -19.00
CA ARG A 226 -22.14 -2.55 -19.28
C ARG A 226 -20.95 -1.62 -19.07
N LYS A 227 -20.79 -0.67 -19.99
CA LYS A 227 -19.88 0.46 -19.78
C LYS A 227 -20.55 1.49 -18.87
N MET A 228 -19.90 1.92 -17.82
CA MET A 228 -20.41 2.95 -16.92
C MET A 228 -20.08 4.35 -17.45
N GLU A 229 -21.05 5.27 -17.35
CA GLU A 229 -21.01 6.63 -17.90
C GLU A 229 -20.27 7.59 -16.97
N VAL A 230 -18.96 7.36 -16.79
CA VAL A 230 -18.12 8.21 -15.93
C VAL A 230 -17.56 9.37 -16.76
N PRO A 231 -17.85 10.63 -16.39
CA PRO A 231 -17.24 11.79 -17.03
C PRO A 231 -15.72 11.78 -16.83
N LEU A 232 -14.98 11.89 -17.94
CA LEU A 232 -13.53 11.89 -17.95
C LEU A 232 -13.01 12.72 -19.13
N ASP A 233 -12.00 13.53 -18.88
CA ASP A 233 -11.26 14.21 -19.95
C ASP A 233 -10.59 13.22 -20.90
N ALA A 234 -10.39 13.59 -22.14
CA ALA A 234 -9.87 12.70 -23.19
C ALA A 234 -8.50 12.07 -22.86
N ASP A 235 -7.72 12.75 -22.02
CA ASP A 235 -6.39 12.36 -21.53
C ASP A 235 -6.34 12.23 -19.99
N GLY A 236 -7.50 12.21 -19.34
CA GLY A 236 -7.64 12.05 -17.89
C GLY A 236 -7.34 10.64 -17.40
N TYR A 237 -7.25 10.51 -16.08
CA TYR A 237 -6.99 9.26 -15.38
C TYR A 237 -8.20 8.80 -14.56
N ILE A 238 -8.30 7.49 -14.36
CA ILE A 238 -9.17 6.86 -13.36
C ILE A 238 -8.27 6.10 -12.37
N PRO A 239 -7.66 6.77 -11.39
CA PRO A 239 -6.66 6.17 -10.54
C PRO A 239 -7.20 5.16 -9.54
N ARG A 240 -8.54 5.13 -9.32
CA ARG A 240 -9.14 4.21 -8.36
C ARG A 240 -10.61 3.95 -8.64
N ILE A 241 -11.01 2.70 -8.39
CA ILE A 241 -12.39 2.26 -8.19
C ILE A 241 -12.50 1.68 -6.77
N ALA A 242 -13.60 1.93 -6.06
CA ALA A 242 -13.80 1.41 -4.71
C ALA A 242 -15.27 1.02 -4.49
N ALA A 243 -15.48 -0.12 -3.84
CA ALA A 243 -16.81 -0.51 -3.39
C ALA A 243 -17.29 0.41 -2.26
N THR A 244 -18.60 0.53 -2.11
CA THR A 244 -19.26 1.10 -0.94
C THR A 244 -20.12 0.04 -0.27
N GLU A 245 -20.63 0.32 0.92
CA GLU A 245 -21.58 -0.57 1.60
C GLU A 245 -22.99 -0.51 0.97
N ASP A 246 -23.25 0.45 0.08
CA ASP A 246 -24.46 0.55 -0.72
C ASP A 246 -24.25 -0.12 -2.08
N ALA A 247 -24.89 -1.26 -2.31
CA ALA A 247 -24.76 -2.05 -3.54
C ALA A 247 -25.11 -1.28 -4.83
N SER A 248 -25.87 -0.21 -4.71
CA SER A 248 -26.21 0.68 -5.84
C SER A 248 -25.14 1.72 -6.17
N LYS A 249 -24.01 1.72 -5.45
CA LYS A 249 -22.96 2.74 -5.57
C LYS A 249 -21.57 2.14 -5.56
N VAL A 250 -20.82 2.44 -6.60
CA VAL A 250 -19.37 2.22 -6.68
C VAL A 250 -18.70 3.58 -6.81
N ALA A 251 -17.71 3.86 -5.99
CA ALA A 251 -16.95 5.10 -6.08
C ALA A 251 -15.90 5.00 -7.19
N VAL A 252 -15.90 5.97 -8.09
CA VAL A 252 -14.92 6.09 -9.17
C VAL A 252 -14.22 7.44 -9.02
N PHE A 253 -12.90 7.40 -8.96
CA PHE A 253 -12.03 8.57 -8.84
C PHE A 253 -11.53 8.95 -10.24
N THR A 254 -11.68 10.21 -10.62
CA THR A 254 -11.11 10.72 -11.86
C THR A 254 -10.13 11.86 -11.56
N LEU A 255 -9.08 11.97 -12.34
CA LEU A 255 -8.06 12.99 -12.20
C LEU A 255 -7.73 13.53 -13.59
N ASN A 256 -7.64 14.86 -13.74
CA ASN A 256 -7.23 15.44 -15.01
C ASN A 256 -5.73 15.21 -15.29
N ARG A 257 -5.29 15.45 -16.52
CA ARG A 257 -3.91 15.24 -16.95
C ARG A 257 -2.89 16.07 -16.14
N HIS A 258 -3.24 17.28 -15.75
CA HIS A 258 -2.39 18.14 -14.91
C HIS A 258 -2.36 17.72 -13.44
N GLN A 259 -3.21 16.77 -13.06
CA GLN A 259 -3.27 16.19 -11.70
C GLN A 259 -3.56 17.21 -10.59
N ASP A 260 -4.27 18.27 -10.92
CA ASP A 260 -4.68 19.35 -9.99
C ASP A 260 -6.19 19.35 -9.70
N HIS A 261 -6.96 18.48 -10.38
CA HIS A 261 -8.41 18.39 -10.24
C HIS A 261 -8.85 16.92 -10.10
N LEU A 262 -9.15 16.53 -8.87
CA LEU A 262 -9.73 15.22 -8.51
C LEU A 262 -11.25 15.35 -8.42
N SER A 263 -11.96 14.39 -9.02
CA SER A 263 -13.41 14.23 -8.84
C SER A 263 -13.73 12.82 -8.36
N ILE A 264 -14.70 12.70 -7.45
CA ILE A 264 -15.23 11.41 -6.99
C ILE A 264 -16.68 11.32 -7.43
N TYR A 265 -16.98 10.26 -8.17
CA TYR A 265 -18.32 9.94 -8.63
C TYR A 265 -18.85 8.72 -7.90
N MET A 266 -20.14 8.76 -7.50
CA MET A 266 -20.90 7.56 -7.16
C MET A 266 -21.61 7.08 -8.41
N VAL A 267 -21.26 5.87 -8.85
CA VAL A 267 -21.77 5.27 -10.09
C VAL A 267 -22.66 4.09 -9.76
N ASN A 268 -23.85 4.05 -10.36
CA ASN A 268 -24.72 2.89 -10.23
C ASN A 268 -24.34 1.84 -11.27
N PRO A 269 -23.92 0.62 -10.85
CA PRO A 269 -23.43 -0.39 -11.80
C PRO A 269 -24.51 -0.98 -12.71
N LEU A 270 -25.81 -0.84 -12.39
CA LEU A 270 -26.92 -1.32 -13.20
C LEU A 270 -27.40 -0.27 -14.21
N SER A 271 -27.69 0.94 -13.74
CA SER A 271 -28.14 2.05 -14.60
C SER A 271 -27.00 2.72 -15.34
N THR A 272 -25.75 2.47 -14.94
CA THR A 272 -24.49 3.07 -15.44
C THR A 272 -24.30 4.55 -15.15
N LEU A 273 -25.28 5.20 -14.53
CA LEU A 273 -25.28 6.65 -14.29
C LEU A 273 -24.30 7.03 -13.18
N ALA A 274 -23.51 8.05 -13.44
CA ALA A 274 -22.54 8.62 -12.51
C ALA A 274 -23.06 9.94 -11.91
N LYS A 275 -22.91 10.10 -10.60
CA LYS A 275 -23.20 11.34 -9.88
C LYS A 275 -21.93 11.88 -9.26
N LEU A 276 -21.53 13.10 -9.61
CA LEU A 276 -20.43 13.80 -8.96
C LEU A 276 -20.80 14.10 -7.50
N VAL A 277 -19.94 13.70 -6.57
CA VAL A 277 -20.15 13.93 -5.13
C VAL A 277 -19.06 14.78 -4.49
N ILE A 278 -17.82 14.68 -4.92
CA ILE A 278 -16.71 15.47 -4.37
C ILE A 278 -15.84 15.97 -5.51
N THR A 279 -15.40 17.23 -5.38
CA THR A 279 -14.33 17.81 -6.20
C THR A 279 -13.26 18.35 -5.28
N ASP A 280 -12.01 18.02 -5.55
CA ASP A 280 -10.83 18.59 -4.89
C ASP A 280 -9.91 19.23 -5.94
N LYS A 281 -9.56 20.49 -5.72
CA LYS A 281 -8.69 21.27 -6.59
C LYS A 281 -7.56 21.87 -5.77
N VAL A 282 -6.37 21.84 -6.35
CA VAL A 282 -5.16 22.41 -5.75
C VAL A 282 -4.40 23.22 -6.79
N ASP A 283 -3.55 24.15 -6.34
CA ASP A 283 -2.82 25.05 -7.26
C ASP A 283 -1.63 24.38 -7.97
N LYS A 284 -1.20 23.20 -7.52
CA LYS A 284 -0.02 22.51 -8.06
C LYS A 284 -0.39 21.12 -8.57
N TYR A 285 -0.35 20.11 -7.70
CA TYR A 285 -0.78 18.76 -8.04
C TYR A 285 -1.30 18.02 -6.80
N ILE A 286 -2.22 17.11 -7.01
CA ILE A 286 -2.77 16.23 -5.97
C ILE A 286 -1.85 15.03 -5.83
N LYS A 287 -1.40 14.75 -4.60
CA LYS A 287 -0.58 13.57 -4.30
C LYS A 287 -1.37 12.28 -4.56
N GLU A 288 -0.72 11.30 -5.13
CA GLU A 288 -1.27 9.97 -5.41
C GLU A 288 -1.75 9.30 -4.12
N THR A 289 -1.05 9.52 -3.01
CA THR A 289 -1.43 9.04 -1.67
C THR A 289 -2.80 9.54 -1.24
N ALA A 290 -3.22 10.75 -1.62
CA ALA A 290 -4.54 11.27 -1.30
C ALA A 290 -5.65 10.38 -1.86
N VAL A 291 -5.47 9.86 -3.09
CA VAL A 291 -6.42 8.95 -3.73
C VAL A 291 -6.43 7.60 -3.01
N GLN A 292 -5.24 7.01 -2.77
CA GLN A 292 -5.11 5.68 -2.20
C GLN A 292 -5.46 5.64 -0.70
N ASP A 293 -5.22 6.73 0.02
CA ASP A 293 -5.51 6.84 1.45
C ASP A 293 -6.95 7.28 1.77
N THR A 294 -7.74 7.63 0.76
CA THR A 294 -9.18 7.87 0.93
C THR A 294 -9.85 6.61 1.47
N ARG A 295 -10.64 6.75 2.53
CA ARG A 295 -11.41 5.67 3.15
C ARG A 295 -12.89 5.88 2.92
N ILE A 296 -13.60 4.80 2.54
CA ILE A 296 -15.05 4.78 2.39
C ILE A 296 -15.58 3.75 3.37
N VAL A 297 -16.32 4.20 4.37
CA VAL A 297 -16.85 3.35 5.44
C VAL A 297 -18.26 3.80 5.78
N GLY A 298 -19.23 2.90 5.76
CA GLY A 298 -20.62 3.24 5.99
C GLY A 298 -21.10 4.33 5.04
N ASN A 299 -21.62 5.40 5.57
CA ASN A 299 -22.10 6.57 4.81
C ASN A 299 -21.05 7.69 4.67
N TYR A 300 -19.77 7.39 4.87
CA TYR A 300 -18.72 8.40 4.93
C TYR A 300 -17.60 8.17 3.93
N ILE A 301 -17.04 9.28 3.44
CA ILE A 301 -15.80 9.37 2.67
C ILE A 301 -14.83 10.23 3.47
N LEU A 302 -13.70 9.68 3.86
CA LEU A 302 -12.59 10.40 4.49
C LEU A 302 -11.54 10.69 3.42
N LEU A 303 -11.42 11.93 3.00
CA LEU A 303 -10.53 12.39 1.93
C LEU A 303 -9.32 13.13 2.51
N PRO A 304 -8.09 12.69 2.28
CA PRO A 304 -6.90 13.51 2.47
C PRO A 304 -6.82 14.59 1.39
N SER A 305 -6.45 15.82 1.76
CA SER A 305 -6.29 16.90 0.79
C SER A 305 -5.31 17.97 1.31
N GLU A 306 -4.53 18.55 0.40
CA GLU A 306 -3.62 19.67 0.66
C GLU A 306 -4.22 21.04 0.37
N ARG A 307 -5.55 21.13 0.17
CA ARG A 307 -6.28 22.38 -0.19
C ARG A 307 -6.01 23.57 0.73
N ASP A 308 -5.61 23.29 1.97
CA ASP A 308 -5.31 24.32 2.99
C ASP A 308 -3.79 24.42 3.27
N GLY A 309 -2.94 23.95 2.36
CA GLY A 309 -1.48 24.07 2.41
C GLY A 309 -0.74 22.91 3.06
N PHE A 310 -1.43 22.07 3.83
CA PHE A 310 -0.90 20.84 4.43
C PHE A 310 -1.88 19.70 4.19
N ASN A 311 -1.38 18.46 4.14
CA ASN A 311 -2.24 17.29 4.00
C ASN A 311 -3.08 17.08 5.26
N HIS A 312 -4.38 17.33 5.16
CA HIS A 312 -5.36 17.17 6.22
C HIS A 312 -6.51 16.27 5.79
N LEU A 313 -7.31 15.80 6.76
CA LEU A 313 -8.42 14.90 6.56
C LEU A 313 -9.75 15.65 6.57
N TYR A 314 -10.57 15.38 5.56
CA TYR A 314 -11.92 15.95 5.38
C TYR A 314 -12.94 14.81 5.32
N LEU A 315 -13.96 14.88 6.17
CA LEU A 315 -15.01 13.88 6.26
C LEU A 315 -16.26 14.36 5.50
N TYR A 316 -16.65 13.57 4.50
CA TYR A 316 -17.85 13.78 3.68
C TYR A 316 -18.85 12.65 3.88
N THR A 317 -20.13 12.92 3.55
CA THR A 317 -21.10 11.84 3.30
C THR A 317 -20.90 11.24 1.90
N LEU A 318 -21.50 10.07 1.63
CA LEU A 318 -21.54 9.50 0.28
C LEU A 318 -22.30 10.37 -0.75
N THR A 319 -23.08 11.36 -0.29
CA THR A 319 -23.75 12.32 -1.15
C THR A 319 -22.93 13.58 -1.45
N GLY A 320 -21.72 13.68 -0.87
CA GLY A 320 -20.78 14.79 -1.10
C GLY A 320 -20.92 15.96 -0.13
N GLN A 321 -21.73 15.85 0.92
CA GLN A 321 -21.81 16.89 1.95
C GLN A 321 -20.58 16.83 2.85
N LEU A 322 -19.81 17.91 2.95
CA LEU A 322 -18.73 18.05 3.93
C LEU A 322 -19.32 18.10 5.34
N LYS A 323 -18.95 17.13 6.18
CA LYS A 323 -19.36 17.04 7.57
C LYS A 323 -18.43 17.81 8.49
N ARG A 324 -17.13 17.65 8.32
CA ARG A 324 -16.12 18.35 9.11
C ARG A 324 -14.73 18.23 8.49
N ARG A 325 -13.87 19.19 8.77
CA ARG A 325 -12.43 19.06 8.70
C ARG A 325 -11.96 18.31 9.95
N VAL A 326 -11.32 17.17 9.77
CA VAL A 326 -10.95 16.26 10.88
C VAL A 326 -9.66 16.70 11.56
N THR A 327 -8.68 17.16 10.78
CA THR A 327 -7.36 17.61 11.26
C THR A 327 -7.06 19.02 10.80
N THR A 328 -6.31 19.78 11.61
CA THR A 328 -5.91 21.16 11.33
C THR A 328 -4.54 21.43 11.94
N GLY A 329 -3.76 22.35 11.38
CA GLY A 329 -2.45 22.78 11.93
C GLY A 329 -1.39 22.91 10.84
N GLN A 330 -0.18 23.23 11.27
CA GLN A 330 1.00 23.34 10.38
C GLN A 330 1.80 22.03 10.39
N TYR A 331 1.14 20.93 10.05
CA TYR A 331 1.71 19.60 9.96
C TYR A 331 0.95 18.79 8.93
N GLU A 332 1.50 17.69 8.50
CA GLU A 332 0.86 16.77 7.55
C GLU A 332 0.39 15.48 8.22
N VAL A 333 -0.78 15.02 7.82
CA VAL A 333 -1.18 13.63 7.99
C VAL A 333 -0.38 12.79 7.00
N LEU A 334 0.30 11.76 7.50
CA LEU A 334 1.19 10.90 6.72
C LEU A 334 0.59 9.52 6.44
N ASP A 335 -0.17 8.96 7.39
CA ASP A 335 -0.86 7.68 7.24
C ASP A 335 -2.33 7.81 7.68
N VAL A 336 -3.24 7.17 6.96
CA VAL A 336 -4.66 7.07 7.31
C VAL A 336 -4.99 5.61 7.61
N TYR A 337 -5.22 5.29 8.89
CA TYR A 337 -5.52 3.92 9.30
C TYR A 337 -6.99 3.55 9.12
N GLY A 338 -7.91 4.50 9.30
CA GLY A 338 -9.33 4.27 9.03
C GLY A 338 -10.28 5.08 9.89
N ILE A 339 -11.55 4.71 9.76
CA ILE A 339 -12.66 5.25 10.55
C ILE A 339 -13.29 4.08 11.31
N ASP A 340 -13.53 4.27 12.60
CA ASP A 340 -14.39 3.37 13.35
C ASP A 340 -15.85 3.66 12.97
N GLY A 341 -16.48 2.77 12.24
CA GLY A 341 -17.87 2.92 11.77
C GLY A 341 -18.89 3.02 12.90
N ALA A 342 -18.57 2.51 14.10
CA ALA A 342 -19.48 2.55 15.26
C ALA A 342 -19.43 3.91 15.99
N THR A 343 -18.25 4.53 16.07
CA THR A 343 -18.03 5.76 16.85
C THR A 343 -17.84 7.00 15.96
N GLY A 344 -17.43 6.85 14.71
CA GLY A 344 -17.03 7.93 13.82
C GLY A 344 -15.64 8.51 14.13
N ASP A 345 -14.87 7.84 14.96
CA ASP A 345 -13.49 8.21 15.29
C ASP A 345 -12.54 7.92 14.12
N VAL A 346 -11.59 8.80 13.86
CA VAL A 346 -10.63 8.68 12.76
C VAL A 346 -9.24 8.46 13.30
N TYR A 347 -8.57 7.41 12.81
CA TYR A 347 -7.22 7.01 13.23
C TYR A 347 -6.20 7.34 12.14
N TYR A 348 -5.13 8.02 12.50
CA TYR A 348 -4.12 8.51 11.55
C TYR A 348 -2.75 8.68 12.21
N ALA A 349 -1.72 8.86 11.39
CA ALA A 349 -0.42 9.34 11.86
C ALA A 349 -0.06 10.66 11.20
N ALA A 350 0.69 11.49 11.94
CA ALA A 350 1.07 12.83 11.50
C ALA A 350 2.43 13.24 12.06
N ASN A 351 3.07 14.21 11.41
CA ASN A 351 4.35 14.80 11.81
C ASN A 351 4.19 16.08 12.65
N ALA A 352 3.25 16.05 13.59
CA ALA A 352 2.92 17.22 14.43
C ALA A 352 4.09 17.72 15.32
N ASP A 353 5.10 16.88 15.59
CA ASP A 353 6.30 17.24 16.35
C ASP A 353 7.44 17.80 15.47
N GLY A 354 7.25 17.83 14.18
CA GLY A 354 8.26 18.23 13.20
C GLY A 354 8.42 17.24 12.06
N ALA A 355 9.00 17.69 10.96
CA ALA A 355 9.05 16.93 9.71
C ALA A 355 9.77 15.57 9.80
N THR A 356 10.65 15.38 10.78
CA THR A 356 11.45 14.15 10.93
C THR A 356 10.80 13.10 11.80
N ASP A 357 9.76 13.45 12.57
CA ASP A 357 9.10 12.57 13.53
C ASP A 357 7.66 12.27 13.13
N LYS A 358 7.14 11.12 13.53
CA LYS A 358 5.78 10.70 13.23
C LYS A 358 5.11 10.09 14.47
N GLN A 359 3.88 10.53 14.75
CA GLN A 359 3.09 10.08 15.88
C GLN A 359 1.72 9.61 15.45
N VAL A 360 1.12 8.69 16.21
CA VAL A 360 -0.21 8.15 15.96
C VAL A 360 -1.24 8.88 16.81
N PHE A 361 -2.37 9.20 16.18
CA PHE A 361 -3.46 9.97 16.78
C PHE A 361 -4.82 9.32 16.52
N VAL A 362 -5.79 9.69 17.34
CA VAL A 362 -7.22 9.52 17.04
C VAL A 362 -7.93 10.88 17.13
N ALA A 363 -8.65 11.25 16.07
CA ALA A 363 -9.60 12.36 16.09
C ALA A 363 -10.97 11.80 16.42
N ARG A 364 -11.47 12.09 17.62
CA ARG A 364 -12.78 11.64 18.10
C ARG A 364 -13.90 12.33 17.32
N ALA A 365 -15.05 11.66 17.21
CA ALA A 365 -16.23 12.21 16.55
C ALA A 365 -16.70 13.55 17.13
N ASN A 366 -16.46 13.77 18.43
CA ASN A 366 -16.76 15.02 19.14
C ASN A 366 -15.75 16.16 18.89
N GLY A 367 -14.76 15.97 17.99
CA GLY A 367 -13.74 16.96 17.63
C GLY A 367 -12.47 16.94 18.50
N LYS A 368 -12.43 16.15 19.58
CA LYS A 368 -11.21 16.04 20.41
C LYS A 368 -10.17 15.16 19.72
N THR A 369 -8.93 15.63 19.63
CA THR A 369 -7.78 14.83 19.18
C THR A 369 -7.04 14.25 20.38
N VAL A 370 -6.69 12.98 20.32
CA VAL A 370 -5.92 12.27 21.34
C VAL A 370 -4.67 11.66 20.68
N ARG A 371 -3.51 11.92 21.25
CA ARG A 371 -2.23 11.33 20.84
C ARG A 371 -2.10 9.94 21.47
N LEU A 372 -1.77 8.93 20.66
CA LEU A 372 -1.66 7.54 21.11
C LEU A 372 -0.21 7.09 21.31
N THR A 373 0.77 7.75 20.69
CA THR A 373 2.20 7.47 20.82
C THR A 373 2.96 8.73 21.26
N HIS A 374 4.01 8.57 22.07
CA HIS A 374 4.68 9.71 22.70
C HIS A 374 6.20 9.69 22.53
N LYS A 375 6.76 8.56 22.08
CA LYS A 375 8.21 8.41 21.92
C LYS A 375 8.66 9.09 20.63
N ALA A 376 9.70 9.93 20.72
CA ALA A 376 10.30 10.58 19.56
C ALA A 376 10.76 9.52 18.52
N GLY A 377 10.72 9.86 17.26
CA GLY A 377 11.02 8.97 16.15
C GLY A 377 9.82 8.67 15.25
N GLN A 378 9.91 7.59 14.51
CA GLN A 378 8.86 7.13 13.62
C GLN A 378 7.96 6.12 14.32
N ASN A 379 6.69 6.45 14.47
CA ASN A 379 5.67 5.58 15.01
C ASN A 379 4.63 5.25 13.91
N SER A 380 4.28 3.98 13.77
CA SER A 380 3.20 3.52 12.90
C SER A 380 2.33 2.54 13.65
N ALA A 381 1.06 2.39 13.25
CA ALA A 381 0.12 1.53 13.95
C ALA A 381 -0.49 0.47 13.04
N ILE A 382 -0.71 -0.73 13.59
CA ILE A 382 -1.54 -1.77 13.01
C ILE A 382 -2.69 -1.98 13.99
N PHE A 383 -3.87 -1.48 13.65
CA PHE A 383 -5.04 -1.54 14.54
C PHE A 383 -5.77 -2.88 14.47
N SER A 384 -6.33 -3.29 15.60
CA SER A 384 -7.39 -4.30 15.59
C SER A 384 -8.64 -3.75 14.88
N SER A 385 -9.42 -4.61 14.22
CA SER A 385 -10.58 -4.16 13.42
C SER A 385 -11.68 -3.46 14.23
N ASN A 386 -11.64 -3.57 15.57
CA ASN A 386 -12.54 -2.85 16.47
C ASN A 386 -11.89 -1.62 17.13
N TYR A 387 -10.69 -1.24 16.70
CA TYR A 387 -9.92 -0.10 17.21
C TYR A 387 -9.72 -0.06 18.73
N LYS A 388 -9.74 -1.20 19.43
CA LYS A 388 -9.44 -1.26 20.86
C LYS A 388 -7.96 -1.40 21.17
N TYR A 389 -7.22 -2.01 20.24
CA TYR A 389 -5.80 -2.31 20.36
C TYR A 389 -5.04 -1.91 19.10
N PHE A 390 -3.76 -1.69 19.24
CA PHE A 390 -2.86 -1.54 18.10
C PHE A 390 -1.46 -2.06 18.42
N ILE A 391 -0.78 -2.54 17.39
CA ILE A 391 0.66 -2.79 17.42
C ILE A 391 1.33 -1.48 17.00
N ASN A 392 2.14 -0.88 17.89
CA ASN A 392 2.99 0.25 17.53
C ASN A 392 4.32 -0.27 17.00
N VAL A 393 4.70 0.17 15.82
CA VAL A 393 6.00 -0.06 15.21
C VAL A 393 6.81 1.23 15.37
N TRP A 394 7.84 1.19 16.19
CA TRP A 394 8.63 2.36 16.51
C TRP A 394 10.10 2.14 16.20
N SER A 395 10.77 3.19 15.71
CA SER A 395 12.23 3.33 15.68
C SER A 395 12.64 4.79 15.76
N ASP A 396 13.89 5.02 16.06
CA ASP A 396 14.57 6.31 15.86
C ASP A 396 15.92 6.09 15.14
N ILE A 397 16.66 7.14 14.91
CA ILE A 397 17.92 7.08 14.16
C ILE A 397 18.96 6.14 14.80
N ASN A 398 18.90 5.90 16.11
CA ASN A 398 19.83 5.08 16.87
C ASN A 398 19.25 3.77 17.41
N ASN A 399 17.93 3.57 17.26
CA ASN A 399 17.24 2.40 17.77
C ASN A 399 16.52 1.65 16.67
N PRO A 400 16.79 0.34 16.49
CA PRO A 400 16.09 -0.48 15.51
C PRO A 400 14.61 -0.61 15.86
N LEU A 401 13.83 -1.08 14.88
CA LEU A 401 12.39 -1.29 14.99
C LEU A 401 12.04 -2.10 16.25
N THR A 402 11.07 -1.61 17.01
CA THR A 402 10.43 -2.33 18.11
C THR A 402 8.93 -2.41 17.83
N TYR A 403 8.34 -3.54 18.22
CA TYR A 403 6.92 -3.79 18.06
C TYR A 403 6.30 -3.97 19.43
N THR A 404 5.40 -3.08 19.82
CA THR A 404 4.72 -3.13 21.11
C THR A 404 3.21 -3.20 20.92
N LEU A 405 2.56 -3.93 21.79
CA LEU A 405 1.11 -4.07 21.81
C LEU A 405 0.52 -3.05 22.80
N ASN A 406 -0.45 -2.27 22.34
CA ASN A 406 -1.01 -1.16 23.09
C ASN A 406 -2.54 -1.17 23.02
N THR A 407 -3.18 -0.67 24.09
CA THR A 407 -4.59 -0.26 24.02
C THR A 407 -4.71 1.15 23.46
N VAL A 408 -5.82 1.47 22.81
CA VAL A 408 -6.12 2.85 22.37
C VAL A 408 -6.29 3.82 23.54
N GLY A 409 -6.46 3.29 24.77
CA GLY A 409 -6.41 4.08 26.02
C GLY A 409 -5.00 4.44 26.49
N GLY A 410 -3.93 4.09 25.74
CA GLY A 410 -2.55 4.49 26.03
C GLY A 410 -1.74 3.51 26.90
N LYS A 411 -2.29 2.32 27.23
CA LYS A 411 -1.55 1.32 28.02
C LYS A 411 -0.81 0.34 27.10
N GLN A 412 0.52 0.24 27.25
CA GLN A 412 1.31 -0.84 26.65
C GLN A 412 1.03 -2.16 27.40
N THR A 413 0.66 -3.20 26.69
CA THR A 413 0.30 -4.51 27.28
C THR A 413 1.38 -5.57 27.06
N ALA A 414 2.16 -5.47 25.95
CA ALA A 414 3.24 -6.40 25.68
C ALA A 414 4.31 -5.76 24.76
N VAL A 415 5.52 -6.34 24.82
CA VAL A 415 6.56 -6.14 23.81
C VAL A 415 6.60 -7.40 22.94
N LEU A 416 6.37 -7.24 21.63
CA LEU A 416 6.36 -8.36 20.68
C LEU A 416 7.77 -8.60 20.12
N ILE A 417 8.47 -7.54 19.73
CA ILE A 417 9.84 -7.57 19.21
C ILE A 417 10.60 -6.38 19.78
N ASP A 418 11.73 -6.60 20.44
CA ASP A 418 12.58 -5.54 21.02
C ASP A 418 13.94 -5.39 20.31
N ASN A 419 14.27 -6.30 19.42
CA ASN A 419 15.53 -6.31 18.65
C ASN A 419 16.81 -6.22 19.52
N LYS A 420 16.76 -6.73 20.77
CA LYS A 420 17.94 -6.75 21.65
C LYS A 420 19.11 -7.52 21.06
N GLU A 421 18.83 -8.61 20.36
CA GLU A 421 19.87 -9.41 19.70
C GLU A 421 20.59 -8.60 18.60
N LEU A 422 19.83 -7.88 17.77
CA LEU A 422 20.38 -6.98 16.76
C LEU A 422 21.24 -5.88 17.40
N LYS A 423 20.74 -5.25 18.47
CA LYS A 423 21.50 -4.25 19.22
C LYS A 423 22.80 -4.84 19.78
N GLY A 424 22.76 -6.04 20.34
CA GLY A 424 23.94 -6.75 20.85
C GLY A 424 24.96 -7.11 19.77
N LYS A 425 24.50 -7.46 18.57
CA LYS A 425 25.39 -7.69 17.41
C LYS A 425 25.99 -6.37 16.93
N TRP A 426 25.18 -5.31 16.83
CA TRP A 426 25.59 -3.97 16.38
C TRP A 426 26.65 -3.36 17.31
N ALA A 427 26.49 -3.54 18.61
CA ALA A 427 27.44 -3.03 19.63
C ALA A 427 28.83 -3.65 19.56
N LYS A 428 29.03 -4.73 18.81
CA LYS A 428 30.35 -5.35 18.58
C LYS A 428 31.18 -4.64 17.53
N TYR A 429 30.57 -3.74 16.77
CA TYR A 429 31.24 -2.96 15.74
C TYR A 429 31.50 -1.54 16.24
N GLU A 430 32.63 -1.00 15.87
CA GLU A 430 32.95 0.40 16.07
C GLU A 430 32.19 1.22 15.03
N THR A 431 31.03 1.73 15.43
CA THR A 431 30.15 2.49 14.53
C THR A 431 30.34 3.99 14.70
N GLY A 432 30.11 4.74 13.61
CA GLY A 432 30.09 6.19 13.63
C GLY A 432 28.85 6.75 14.34
N THR A 433 28.95 7.98 14.82
CA THR A 433 27.82 8.70 15.42
C THR A 433 26.82 9.10 14.34
N LYS A 434 25.55 8.75 14.53
CA LYS A 434 24.44 9.19 13.68
C LYS A 434 23.72 10.37 14.34
N GLU A 435 23.57 11.47 13.63
CA GLU A 435 22.88 12.65 14.15
C GLU A 435 21.97 13.31 13.09
N LEU A 436 20.88 13.90 13.55
CA LEU A 436 20.04 14.80 12.75
C LEU A 436 20.56 16.23 12.94
N PHE A 437 20.51 17.01 11.87
CA PHE A 437 20.84 18.43 11.90
C PHE A 437 19.90 19.23 11.00
N ALA A 438 19.93 20.53 11.16
CA ALA A 438 19.26 21.46 10.25
C ALA A 438 20.14 22.69 10.04
N PHE A 439 20.01 23.30 8.87
CA PHE A 439 20.66 24.56 8.55
C PHE A 439 19.74 25.43 7.71
N THR A 440 20.04 26.72 7.66
CA THR A 440 19.31 27.68 6.82
C THR A 440 20.15 28.05 5.62
N THR A 441 19.59 27.95 4.42
CA THR A 441 20.25 28.32 3.17
C THR A 441 20.40 29.84 3.08
N SER A 442 21.20 30.31 2.12
CA SER A 442 21.33 31.75 1.79
C SER A 442 20.00 32.40 1.42
N GLU A 443 19.04 31.63 0.96
CA GLU A 443 17.66 32.07 0.61
C GLU A 443 16.72 32.07 1.81
N GLY A 444 17.21 31.77 3.03
CA GLY A 444 16.39 31.71 4.25
C GLY A 444 15.57 30.44 4.42
N VAL A 445 15.81 29.40 3.63
CA VAL A 445 15.06 28.12 3.70
C VAL A 445 15.74 27.17 4.67
N LYS A 446 15.01 26.71 5.69
CA LYS A 446 15.50 25.72 6.65
C LYS A 446 15.41 24.33 6.04
N LEU A 447 16.54 23.63 5.90
CA LEU A 447 16.64 22.25 5.43
C LEU A 447 17.06 21.32 6.56
N ASN A 448 16.58 20.07 6.52
CA ASN A 448 16.94 19.01 7.45
C ASN A 448 17.95 18.06 6.80
N GLY A 449 18.85 17.54 7.62
CA GLY A 449 19.82 16.54 7.21
C GLY A 449 20.08 15.49 8.29
N TRP A 450 20.67 14.38 7.88
CA TRP A 450 21.36 13.47 8.79
C TRP A 450 22.83 13.32 8.40
N MET A 451 23.65 13.01 9.39
CA MET A 451 25.09 12.86 9.24
C MET A 451 25.58 11.65 10.00
N ILE A 452 26.54 10.93 9.43
CA ILE A 452 27.26 9.84 10.07
C ILE A 452 28.74 10.21 10.06
N LYS A 453 29.30 10.38 11.25
CA LYS A 453 30.71 10.71 11.45
C LYS A 453 31.49 9.45 11.81
N PRO A 454 32.77 9.32 11.39
CA PRO A 454 33.64 8.23 11.82
C PRO A 454 33.69 8.06 13.34
N ALA A 455 33.89 6.86 13.82
CA ALA A 455 34.26 6.64 15.20
C ALA A 455 35.58 7.42 15.50
N GLY A 456 35.65 8.05 16.65
CA GLY A 456 36.81 8.90 17.00
C GLY A 456 36.93 10.18 16.13
N PHE A 457 35.82 10.69 15.59
CA PHE A 457 35.79 11.92 14.81
C PHE A 457 36.44 13.09 15.58
N ASP A 458 37.39 13.75 14.92
CA ASP A 458 38.07 14.94 15.44
C ASP A 458 37.76 16.17 14.57
N ALA A 459 37.05 17.14 15.12
CA ALA A 459 36.63 18.35 14.39
C ALA A 459 37.80 19.20 13.87
N LYS A 460 39.05 18.96 14.34
CA LYS A 460 40.25 19.64 13.87
C LYS A 460 40.86 19.01 12.60
N LYS A 461 40.39 17.82 12.23
CA LYS A 461 40.83 17.09 11.02
C LYS A 461 39.91 17.35 9.84
N ARG A 462 40.43 17.15 8.64
CA ARG A 462 39.66 17.15 7.42
C ARG A 462 39.29 15.71 7.07
N TYR A 463 38.05 15.52 6.65
CA TYR A 463 37.50 14.21 6.23
C TYR A 463 36.93 14.32 4.83
N PRO A 464 37.10 13.29 3.99
CA PRO A 464 36.34 13.21 2.76
C PRO A 464 34.85 13.06 3.09
N VAL A 465 33.97 13.64 2.26
CA VAL A 465 32.53 13.63 2.44
C VAL A 465 31.86 12.88 1.31
N ILE A 466 30.96 11.95 1.66
CA ILE A 466 30.02 11.33 0.72
C ILE A 466 28.66 11.92 1.00
N MET A 467 28.07 12.56 -0.02
CA MET A 467 26.71 13.08 0.06
C MET A 467 25.75 12.15 -0.68
N TYR A 468 24.79 11.59 0.04
CA TYR A 468 23.65 10.89 -0.50
C TYR A 468 22.48 11.87 -0.65
N GLN A 469 21.80 11.80 -1.79
CA GLN A 469 20.64 12.62 -2.04
C GLN A 469 19.64 11.90 -2.95
N TYR A 470 18.36 12.12 -2.68
CA TYR A 470 17.27 11.75 -3.58
C TYR A 470 16.40 13.00 -3.83
N GLY A 471 16.32 13.45 -5.08
CA GLY A 471 15.69 14.71 -5.45
C GLY A 471 14.28 14.58 -6.05
N GLY A 472 13.65 13.39 -5.98
CA GLY A 472 12.28 13.21 -6.46
C GLY A 472 11.27 13.99 -5.60
N PRO A 473 10.28 14.68 -6.22
CA PRO A 473 9.29 15.47 -5.50
C PRO A 473 8.48 14.59 -4.53
N GLY A 474 8.15 15.15 -3.38
CA GLY A 474 7.39 14.47 -2.33
C GLY A 474 8.15 13.36 -1.58
N ASN A 475 9.37 13.01 -2.00
CA ASN A 475 10.20 12.03 -1.29
C ASN A 475 10.87 12.67 -0.08
N GLN A 476 11.07 11.89 1.01
CA GLN A 476 11.74 12.32 2.22
C GLN A 476 12.76 11.28 2.65
N GLN A 477 14.05 11.67 2.71
CA GLN A 477 15.17 10.81 3.11
C GLN A 477 15.64 11.09 4.54
N VAL A 478 15.30 12.25 5.09
CA VAL A 478 15.73 12.68 6.41
C VAL A 478 14.61 12.47 7.41
N LEU A 479 14.69 11.35 8.11
CA LEU A 479 13.73 10.93 9.12
C LEU A 479 14.45 10.52 10.41
N ASN A 480 13.84 10.74 11.56
CA ASN A 480 14.26 10.16 12.83
C ASN A 480 13.87 8.68 12.87
N SER A 481 14.60 7.86 12.09
CA SER A 481 14.28 6.46 11.82
C SER A 481 15.55 5.62 11.78
N TRP A 482 15.46 4.37 12.22
CA TRP A 482 16.51 3.38 12.01
C TRP A 482 16.77 3.12 10.51
N ASN A 483 15.73 3.21 9.68
CA ASN A 483 15.79 2.91 8.25
C ASN A 483 16.21 4.11 7.39
N ILE A 484 17.23 4.86 7.82
CA ILE A 484 17.89 5.88 7.01
C ILE A 484 19.00 5.26 6.15
N GLY A 485 19.48 6.00 5.15
CA GLY A 485 20.56 5.59 4.25
C GLY A 485 20.06 4.84 3.01
N ILE A 486 20.98 4.51 2.11
CA ILE A 486 20.70 3.97 0.76
C ILE A 486 19.92 2.65 0.80
N LYS A 487 20.23 1.78 1.76
CA LYS A 487 19.57 0.46 1.92
C LYS A 487 18.76 0.36 3.21
N GLY A 488 18.64 1.42 3.98
CA GLY A 488 18.06 1.38 5.31
C GLY A 488 18.88 0.52 6.28
N GLN A 489 18.23 -0.29 7.11
CA GLN A 489 18.85 -1.28 7.99
C GLN A 489 19.91 -0.69 8.95
N GLY A 490 19.67 0.51 9.49
CA GLY A 490 20.60 1.20 10.39
C GLY A 490 21.74 1.91 9.67
N ALA A 491 21.59 2.17 8.37
CA ALA A 491 22.60 2.81 7.52
C ALA A 491 23.91 1.98 7.44
N VAL A 492 23.81 0.68 7.21
CA VAL A 492 24.97 -0.26 7.21
C VAL A 492 26.03 0.16 6.22
N ILE A 493 25.66 0.57 5.00
CA ILE A 493 26.62 1.01 3.97
C ILE A 493 27.33 2.29 4.42
N GLU A 494 26.58 3.23 4.92
CA GLU A 494 27.09 4.53 5.39
C GLU A 494 27.98 4.35 6.64
N GLN A 495 27.65 3.42 7.52
CA GLN A 495 28.50 3.05 8.66
C GLN A 495 29.82 2.43 8.21
N TYR A 496 29.79 1.56 7.19
CA TYR A 496 31.01 1.02 6.60
C TYR A 496 31.90 2.12 6.02
N MET A 497 31.30 3.07 5.28
CA MET A 497 32.03 4.22 4.75
C MET A 497 32.61 5.09 5.87
N ALA A 498 31.87 5.29 6.96
CA ALA A 498 32.36 6.02 8.13
C ALA A 498 33.58 5.31 8.78
N GLN A 499 33.58 3.97 8.83
CA GLN A 499 34.76 3.19 9.29
C GLN A 499 35.98 3.38 8.37
N GLN A 500 35.76 3.67 7.09
CA GLN A 500 36.83 3.99 6.14
C GLN A 500 37.28 5.46 6.22
N GLY A 501 36.78 6.21 7.18
CA GLY A 501 37.18 7.61 7.43
C GLY A 501 36.39 8.67 6.67
N TYR A 502 35.24 8.33 6.09
CA TYR A 502 34.36 9.30 5.43
C TYR A 502 33.33 9.86 6.42
N VAL A 503 32.98 11.12 6.24
CA VAL A 503 31.72 11.67 6.77
C VAL A 503 30.64 11.44 5.71
N VAL A 504 29.53 10.83 6.09
CA VAL A 504 28.41 10.59 5.17
C VAL A 504 27.26 11.49 5.55
N VAL A 505 26.71 12.23 4.59
CA VAL A 505 25.60 13.17 4.84
C VAL A 505 24.46 12.96 3.83
N CYS A 506 23.26 13.30 4.28
CA CYS A 506 22.08 13.45 3.43
C CYS A 506 21.35 14.72 3.83
N VAL A 507 20.84 15.46 2.84
CA VAL A 507 20.02 16.65 3.05
C VAL A 507 18.78 16.56 2.18
N ASP A 508 17.61 16.75 2.78
CA ASP A 508 16.38 16.91 2.05
C ASP A 508 16.25 18.35 1.51
N GLY A 509 16.17 18.47 0.19
CA GLY A 509 16.03 19.76 -0.51
C GLY A 509 14.59 20.26 -0.50
N ARG A 510 14.37 21.40 -1.15
CA ARG A 510 13.01 21.92 -1.41
C ARG A 510 12.22 20.94 -2.28
N GLY A 511 10.92 20.82 -2.02
CA GLY A 511 10.04 19.86 -2.67
C GLY A 511 9.98 18.50 -1.96
N THR A 512 10.73 18.28 -0.87
CA THR A 512 10.61 17.07 -0.05
C THR A 512 9.23 16.97 0.60
N GLY A 513 8.76 15.74 0.88
CA GLY A 513 7.50 15.48 1.56
C GLY A 513 7.51 15.89 3.04
N GLY A 514 6.33 15.93 3.66
CA GLY A 514 6.17 16.21 5.09
C GLY A 514 6.37 17.69 5.50
N ARG A 515 6.45 18.61 4.53
CA ARG A 515 6.73 20.05 4.76
C ARG A 515 5.63 20.98 4.27
N GLY A 516 4.51 20.44 3.79
CA GLY A 516 3.39 21.19 3.22
C GLY A 516 3.55 21.44 1.71
N ALA A 517 2.43 21.80 1.07
CA ALA A 517 2.33 21.97 -0.38
C ALA A 517 3.19 23.10 -0.96
N ASN A 518 3.58 24.07 -0.11
CA ASN A 518 4.34 25.24 -0.55
C ASN A 518 5.86 25.11 -0.38
N PHE A 519 6.31 24.04 0.25
CA PHE A 519 7.74 23.77 0.44
C PHE A 519 8.35 23.17 -0.82
#